data_f5a68785c3be57e9eb8c401212908974
#
_entry.id   f5a68785c3be57e9eb8c401212908974
#
_cell.length_a   1.000
_cell.length_b   1.000
_cell.length_c   1.000
_cell.angle_alpha   90.00
_cell.angle_beta   90.00
_cell.angle_gamma   90.00
#
_symmetry.space_group_name_H-M   'P 1'
#
loop_
_entity.id
_entity.type
_entity.pdbx_description
1 polymer ?
#
loop_
_entity_poly.entity_id
_entity_poly.type
_entity_poly.pdbx_seq_one_letter_code
_entity_poly.pdbx_strand_id
1 'polypeptide(L)'
;MPRKSTGVYPPNWKEIATETKELAGWRCVRCNHKHDPESGYCLTVHHLDLNPANCEWWNIPALCQKCHLQIQAKVVMERSYMFEHSEWFKPYVAGYYANQNGLPSDRVYVMAHLSELLSLGSSWLANTACSGLADTSPKLASLAQPANR
;
A
#
# COMPACT_ATOMS: atom_id res chain seq x y z
N MET A 1 -20.55 -10.16 -4.33
CA MET A 1 -20.10 -11.22 -3.43
C MET A 1 -18.74 -10.86 -2.86
N PRO A 2 -18.55 -10.98 -1.56
CA PRO A 2 -17.24 -10.75 -1.01
C PRO A 2 -16.25 -11.78 -1.57
N ARG A 3 -15.09 -11.32 -2.02
CA ARG A 3 -14.04 -12.23 -2.48
C ARG A 3 -13.54 -13.01 -1.28
N LYS A 4 -13.46 -14.31 -1.41
CA LYS A 4 -12.87 -15.15 -0.38
C LYS A 4 -11.37 -14.81 -0.28
N SER A 5 -10.92 -14.52 0.92
CA SER A 5 -9.49 -14.37 1.17
C SER A 5 -8.78 -15.69 0.87
N THR A 6 -7.69 -15.62 0.15
CA THR A 6 -6.94 -16.81 -0.31
C THR A 6 -5.77 -17.16 0.61
N GLY A 7 -5.72 -16.61 1.79
CA GLY A 7 -4.60 -16.84 2.70
C GLY A 7 -5.07 -17.01 4.14
N VAL A 8 -4.12 -17.30 5.01
CA VAL A 8 -4.34 -17.50 6.44
C VAL A 8 -3.69 -16.34 7.18
N TYR A 9 -4.39 -15.79 8.17
CA TYR A 9 -3.83 -14.77 9.05
C TYR A 9 -2.66 -15.34 9.84
N PRO A 10 -1.57 -14.58 10.04
CA PRO A 10 -0.49 -15.03 10.89
C PRO A 10 -0.96 -15.18 12.33
N PRO A 11 -0.29 -16.03 13.15
CA PRO A 11 -0.69 -16.25 14.54
C PRO A 11 -0.70 -14.98 15.39
N ASN A 12 0.17 -14.01 15.07
CA ASN A 12 0.29 -12.74 15.77
C ASN A 12 -0.50 -11.60 15.08
N TRP A 13 -1.52 -11.92 14.31
CA TRP A 13 -2.30 -10.92 13.58
C TRP A 13 -2.86 -9.82 14.48
N LYS A 14 -3.34 -10.17 15.65
CA LYS A 14 -3.90 -9.18 16.58
C LYS A 14 -2.86 -8.13 17.00
N GLU A 15 -1.63 -8.56 17.23
CA GLU A 15 -0.52 -7.68 17.58
C GLU A 15 -0.16 -6.77 16.42
N ILE A 16 -0.04 -7.33 15.22
CA ILE A 16 0.25 -6.58 13.99
C ILE A 16 -0.83 -5.52 13.73
N ALA A 17 -2.09 -5.90 13.86
CA ALA A 17 -3.21 -4.98 13.65
C ALA A 17 -3.22 -3.85 14.68
N THR A 18 -2.96 -4.15 15.94
CA THR A 18 -2.88 -3.16 17.00
C THR A 18 -1.73 -2.19 16.75
N GLU A 19 -0.54 -2.70 16.44
CA GLU A 19 0.61 -1.87 16.11
C GLU A 19 0.33 -0.95 14.92
N THR A 20 -0.30 -1.46 13.89
CA THR A 20 -0.68 -0.68 12.71
C THR A 20 -1.61 0.47 13.09
N LYS A 21 -2.58 0.23 13.95
CA LYS A 21 -3.50 1.26 14.45
C LYS A 21 -2.79 2.30 15.30
N GLU A 22 -1.87 1.86 16.15
CA GLU A 22 -1.05 2.76 16.97
C GLU A 22 -0.18 3.67 16.13
N LEU A 23 0.48 3.12 15.12
CA LEU A 23 1.31 3.89 14.19
C LEU A 23 0.49 4.92 13.40
N ALA A 24 -0.78 4.64 13.16
CA ALA A 24 -1.71 5.58 12.53
C ALA A 24 -2.30 6.60 13.50
N GLY A 25 -1.89 6.57 14.77
CA GLY A 25 -2.41 7.46 15.81
C GLY A 25 -3.87 7.22 16.14
N TRP A 26 -4.35 5.99 15.94
CA TRP A 26 -5.75 5.60 16.10
C TRP A 26 -6.71 6.42 15.24
N ARG A 27 -6.23 6.84 14.06
CA ARG A 27 -7.01 7.57 13.06
C ARG A 27 -7.01 6.84 11.74
N CYS A 28 -8.11 6.94 11.01
CA CYS A 28 -8.20 6.43 9.65
C CYS A 28 -7.22 7.19 8.75
N VAL A 29 -6.38 6.46 8.01
CA VAL A 29 -5.40 7.10 7.11
C VAL A 29 -6.07 7.76 5.90
N ARG A 30 -7.31 7.42 5.59
CA ARG A 30 -8.05 7.97 4.45
C ARG A 30 -8.85 9.22 4.83
N CYS A 31 -9.68 9.16 5.86
CA CYS A 31 -10.56 10.28 6.23
C CYS A 31 -10.11 11.02 7.49
N ASN A 32 -9.08 10.52 8.16
CA ASN A 32 -8.51 11.09 9.38
C ASN A 32 -9.44 11.11 10.59
N HIS A 33 -10.58 10.43 10.53
CA HIS A 33 -11.47 10.34 11.69
C HIS A 33 -10.86 9.46 12.77
N LYS A 34 -10.95 9.88 14.01
CA LYS A 34 -10.46 9.08 15.14
C LYS A 34 -11.29 7.80 15.31
N HIS A 35 -10.69 6.80 15.93
CA HIS A 35 -11.38 5.57 16.29
C HIS A 35 -12.61 5.88 17.16
N ASP A 36 -13.77 5.54 16.66
CA ASP A 36 -15.05 5.80 17.35
C ASP A 36 -16.06 4.72 16.92
N PRO A 37 -16.04 3.58 17.60
CA PRO A 37 -16.95 2.46 17.25
C PRO A 37 -18.43 2.81 17.40
N GLU A 38 -18.75 3.66 18.36
CA GLU A 38 -20.14 4.03 18.64
C GLU A 38 -20.77 4.83 17.50
N SER A 39 -19.97 5.64 16.82
CA SER A 39 -20.44 6.45 15.71
C SER A 39 -20.19 5.81 14.33
N GLY A 40 -19.77 4.55 14.29
CA GLY A 40 -19.53 3.84 13.04
C GLY A 40 -18.15 4.07 12.43
N TYR A 41 -17.19 4.56 13.23
CA TYR A 41 -15.82 4.80 12.79
C TYR A 41 -14.84 3.86 13.50
N CYS A 42 -15.23 2.60 13.69
CA CYS A 42 -14.34 1.61 14.25
C CYS A 42 -13.12 1.44 13.35
N LEU A 43 -11.93 1.61 13.92
CA LEU A 43 -10.69 1.48 13.16
C LEU A 43 -10.41 -0.01 12.89
N THR A 44 -10.15 -0.32 11.63
CA THR A 44 -9.86 -1.67 11.15
C THR A 44 -8.55 -1.67 10.38
N VAL A 45 -8.04 -2.84 10.04
CA VAL A 45 -6.87 -2.98 9.18
C VAL A 45 -7.27 -3.82 7.97
N HIS A 46 -7.04 -3.27 6.78
CA HIS A 46 -7.43 -3.90 5.52
C HIS A 46 -6.21 -4.38 4.73
N HIS A 47 -6.30 -5.58 4.16
CA HIS A 47 -5.27 -6.09 3.25
C HIS A 47 -5.60 -5.65 1.83
N LEU A 48 -4.79 -4.75 1.27
CA LEU A 48 -5.05 -4.18 -0.05
C LEU A 48 -5.01 -5.21 -1.18
N ASP A 49 -4.15 -6.22 -1.05
CA ASP A 49 -4.06 -7.32 -2.03
C ASP A 49 -5.02 -8.47 -1.73
N LEU A 50 -5.82 -8.36 -0.67
CA LEU A 50 -6.76 -9.38 -0.21
C LEU A 50 -6.09 -10.66 0.30
N ASN A 51 -4.79 -10.64 0.54
CA ASN A 51 -4.04 -11.76 1.09
C ASN A 51 -3.73 -11.51 2.58
N PRO A 52 -4.42 -12.19 3.51
CA PRO A 52 -4.20 -11.95 4.94
C PRO A 52 -2.82 -12.37 5.45
N ALA A 53 -2.05 -13.12 4.68
CA ALA A 53 -0.68 -13.48 5.02
C ALA A 53 0.32 -12.36 4.71
N ASN A 54 -0.04 -11.40 3.84
CA ASN A 54 0.84 -10.30 3.48
C ASN A 54 0.62 -9.11 4.43
N CYS A 55 1.42 -9.06 5.49
CA CYS A 55 1.34 -8.04 6.52
C CYS A 55 2.40 -6.95 6.38
N GLU A 56 2.90 -6.72 5.18
CA GLU A 56 3.78 -5.59 4.89
C GLU A 56 3.03 -4.27 5.13
N TRP A 57 3.70 -3.27 5.68
CA TRP A 57 3.04 -2.00 6.08
C TRP A 57 2.29 -1.35 4.92
N TRP A 58 2.85 -1.43 3.70
CA TRP A 58 2.23 -0.85 2.51
C TRP A 58 0.97 -1.59 2.04
N ASN A 59 0.72 -2.78 2.58
CA ASN A 59 -0.45 -3.59 2.24
C ASN A 59 -1.57 -3.52 3.28
N ILE A 60 -1.32 -2.98 4.47
CA ILE A 60 -2.26 -3.03 5.59
C ILE A 60 -2.57 -1.66 6.19
N PRO A 61 -3.21 -0.74 5.44
CA PRO A 61 -3.59 0.55 6.01
C PRO A 61 -4.63 0.41 7.12
N ALA A 62 -4.55 1.30 8.11
CA ALA A 62 -5.56 1.42 9.14
C ALA A 62 -6.71 2.30 8.62
N LEU A 63 -7.89 1.72 8.48
CA LEU A 63 -9.05 2.39 7.92
C LEU A 63 -10.25 2.25 8.85
N CYS A 64 -11.04 3.32 9.00
CA CYS A 64 -12.31 3.19 9.70
C CYS A 64 -13.24 2.28 8.88
N GLN A 65 -14.24 1.68 9.56
CA GLN A 65 -15.12 0.72 8.90
C GLN A 65 -15.87 1.32 7.70
N LYS A 66 -16.16 2.61 7.71
CA LYS A 66 -16.81 3.27 6.57
C LYS A 66 -15.90 3.33 5.35
N CYS A 67 -14.64 3.77 5.56
CA CYS A 67 -13.65 3.80 4.49
C CYS A 67 -13.28 2.40 4.02
N HIS A 68 -13.14 1.46 4.94
CA HIS A 68 -12.86 0.06 4.61
C HIS A 68 -13.92 -0.50 3.65
N LEU A 69 -15.19 -0.31 3.96
CA LEU A 69 -16.29 -0.78 3.10
C LEU A 69 -16.28 -0.10 1.73
N GLN A 70 -15.96 1.19 1.69
CA GLN A 70 -15.93 1.94 0.43
C GLN A 70 -14.82 1.45 -0.51
N ILE A 71 -13.67 1.07 0.02
CA ILE A 71 -12.52 0.70 -0.82
C ILE A 71 -12.37 -0.81 -1.03
N GLN A 72 -12.98 -1.62 -0.20
CA GLN A 72 -12.79 -3.08 -0.18
C GLN A 72 -12.97 -3.75 -1.55
N ALA A 73 -13.92 -3.30 -2.34
CA ALA A 73 -14.21 -3.85 -3.66
C ALA A 73 -13.57 -3.05 -4.80
N LYS A 74 -13.00 -1.88 -4.51
CA LYS A 74 -12.53 -0.94 -5.53
C LYS A 74 -11.01 -0.89 -5.64
N VAL A 75 -10.33 -1.03 -4.51
CA VAL A 75 -8.87 -0.92 -4.46
C VAL A 75 -8.27 -2.31 -4.38
N VAL A 76 -7.52 -2.67 -5.40
CA VAL A 76 -6.71 -3.89 -5.44
C VAL A 76 -5.31 -3.45 -5.86
N MET A 77 -4.30 -3.90 -5.13
CA MET A 77 -2.93 -3.41 -5.30
C MET A 77 -2.38 -3.57 -6.72
N GLU A 78 -2.80 -4.60 -7.43
CA GLU A 78 -2.39 -4.83 -8.81
C GLU A 78 -2.98 -3.83 -9.82
N ARG A 79 -3.95 -3.03 -9.38
CA ARG A 79 -4.60 -2.04 -10.24
C ARG A 79 -4.06 -0.65 -9.94
N SER A 80 -2.97 -0.30 -10.57
CA SER A 80 -2.22 0.92 -10.28
C SER A 80 -3.00 2.21 -10.58
N TYR A 81 -4.02 2.16 -11.42
CA TYR A 81 -4.76 3.37 -11.78
C TYR A 81 -5.51 4.03 -10.61
N MET A 82 -5.73 3.29 -9.54
CA MET A 82 -6.47 3.79 -8.39
C MET A 82 -5.70 4.83 -7.58
N PHE A 83 -4.38 4.76 -7.54
CA PHE A 83 -3.58 5.66 -6.71
C PHE A 83 -3.57 7.12 -7.21
N GLU A 84 -3.78 7.32 -8.50
CA GLU A 84 -3.71 8.65 -9.11
C GLU A 84 -4.73 9.63 -8.53
N HIS A 85 -5.77 9.12 -7.93
CA HIS A 85 -6.87 9.92 -7.42
C HIS A 85 -6.86 10.12 -5.90
N SER A 86 -5.87 9.58 -5.20
CA SER A 86 -5.90 9.57 -3.73
C SER A 86 -4.52 9.76 -3.12
N GLU A 87 -4.30 10.93 -2.51
CA GLU A 87 -3.03 11.23 -1.85
C GLU A 87 -2.72 10.25 -0.72
N TRP A 88 -3.72 9.83 0.04
CA TRP A 88 -3.52 8.89 1.14
C TRP A 88 -3.00 7.53 0.67
N PHE A 89 -3.31 7.15 -0.58
CA PHE A 89 -3.00 5.84 -1.13
C PHE A 89 -1.58 5.77 -1.72
N LYS A 90 -1.02 6.90 -2.10
CA LYS A 90 0.29 6.96 -2.76
C LYS A 90 1.42 6.24 -2.03
N PRO A 91 1.62 6.41 -0.71
CA PRO A 91 2.69 5.70 -0.01
C PRO A 91 2.56 4.18 -0.09
N TYR A 92 1.34 3.68 -0.05
CA TYR A 92 1.08 2.24 -0.10
C TYR A 92 1.41 1.67 -1.47
N VAL A 93 1.01 2.36 -2.53
CA VAL A 93 1.34 1.96 -3.91
C VAL A 93 2.85 2.05 -4.14
N ALA A 94 3.49 3.09 -3.64
CA ALA A 94 4.94 3.23 -3.77
C ALA A 94 5.69 2.09 -3.07
N GLY A 95 5.25 1.70 -1.88
CA GLY A 95 5.81 0.54 -1.18
C GLY A 95 5.62 -0.76 -1.96
N TYR A 96 4.46 -0.94 -2.55
CA TYR A 96 4.17 -2.07 -3.43
C TYR A 96 5.13 -2.10 -4.63
N TYR A 97 5.32 -0.99 -5.32
CA TYR A 97 6.23 -0.92 -6.46
C TYR A 97 7.68 -1.17 -6.05
N ALA A 98 8.11 -0.64 -4.91
CA ALA A 98 9.44 -0.91 -4.38
C ALA A 98 9.65 -2.41 -4.18
N ASN A 99 8.70 -3.07 -3.55
CA ASN A 99 8.76 -4.51 -3.32
C ASN A 99 8.78 -5.29 -4.63
N GLN A 100 7.95 -4.92 -5.60
CA GLN A 100 7.87 -5.61 -6.90
C GLN A 100 9.16 -5.47 -7.70
N ASN A 101 9.92 -4.41 -7.49
CA ASN A 101 11.16 -4.12 -8.22
C ASN A 101 12.42 -4.49 -7.44
N GLY A 102 12.30 -5.18 -6.32
CA GLY A 102 13.45 -5.59 -5.52
C GLY A 102 14.16 -4.45 -4.82
N LEU A 103 13.49 -3.31 -4.65
CA LEU A 103 14.02 -2.14 -3.94
C LEU A 103 13.64 -2.21 -2.46
N PRO A 104 14.32 -1.45 -1.59
CA PRO A 104 13.90 -1.37 -0.20
C PRO A 104 12.45 -0.87 -0.11
N SER A 105 11.65 -1.55 0.66
CA SER A 105 10.24 -1.23 0.82
C SER A 105 9.90 -0.75 2.23
N ASP A 106 10.90 -0.44 3.04
CA ASP A 106 10.68 0.17 4.34
C ASP A 106 10.09 1.58 4.20
N ARG A 107 9.34 1.98 5.20
CA ARG A 107 8.58 3.24 5.13
C ARG A 107 9.46 4.47 4.94
N VAL A 108 10.63 4.50 5.58
CA VAL A 108 11.56 5.64 5.47
C VAL A 108 12.03 5.81 4.03
N TYR A 109 12.49 4.72 3.42
CA TYR A 109 12.96 4.75 2.03
C TYR A 109 11.84 5.15 1.07
N VAL A 110 10.66 4.54 1.22
CA VAL A 110 9.51 4.78 0.35
C VAL A 110 9.06 6.25 0.41
N MET A 111 8.97 6.81 1.62
CA MET A 111 8.58 8.22 1.76
C MET A 111 9.61 9.19 1.19
N ALA A 112 10.89 8.83 1.25
CA ALA A 112 11.96 9.65 0.67
C ALA A 112 11.99 9.59 -0.87
N HIS A 113 11.45 8.53 -1.47
CA HIS A 113 11.51 8.29 -2.92
C HIS A 113 10.12 8.15 -3.55
N LEU A 114 9.12 8.81 -2.96
CA LEU A 114 7.72 8.61 -3.32
C LEU A 114 7.45 8.84 -4.82
N SER A 115 7.87 9.98 -5.35
CA SER A 115 7.63 10.33 -6.76
C SER A 115 8.29 9.36 -7.72
N GLU A 116 9.53 8.99 -7.44
CA GLU A 116 10.29 8.06 -8.27
C GLU A 116 9.67 6.67 -8.27
N LEU A 117 9.25 6.20 -7.12
CA LEU A 117 8.62 4.88 -7.00
C LEU A 117 7.27 4.84 -7.72
N LEU A 118 6.46 5.88 -7.60
CA LEU A 118 5.19 5.96 -8.32
C LEU A 118 5.40 6.00 -9.83
N SER A 119 6.46 6.63 -10.31
CA SER A 119 6.78 6.68 -11.74
C SER A 119 7.14 5.31 -12.31
N LEU A 120 7.60 4.37 -11.48
CA LEU A 120 7.90 3.01 -11.93
C LEU A 120 6.64 2.30 -12.44
N GLY A 121 5.52 2.48 -11.78
CA GLY A 121 4.24 1.92 -12.21
C GLY A 121 3.82 2.47 -13.57
N SER A 122 3.88 3.77 -13.73
CA SER A 122 3.56 4.42 -15.01
C SER A 122 4.50 3.99 -16.12
N SER A 123 5.80 3.90 -15.82
CA SER A 123 6.81 3.44 -16.78
C SER A 123 6.58 1.99 -17.17
N TRP A 124 6.22 1.16 -16.21
CA TRP A 124 5.94 -0.26 -16.48
C TRP A 124 4.75 -0.41 -17.42
N LEU A 125 3.68 0.34 -17.20
CA LEU A 125 2.51 0.34 -18.07
C LEU A 125 2.86 0.83 -19.48
N ALA A 126 3.65 1.88 -19.59
CA ALA A 126 4.12 2.38 -20.88
C ALA A 126 4.94 1.34 -21.62
N ASN A 127 5.85 0.65 -20.94
CA ASN A 127 6.67 -0.40 -21.54
C ASN A 127 5.83 -1.59 -22.01
N THR A 128 4.80 -1.93 -21.26
CA THR A 128 3.89 -3.00 -21.65
C THR A 128 3.10 -2.63 -22.90
N ALA A 129 2.71 -1.37 -23.03
CA ALA A 129 1.96 -0.88 -24.18
C ALA A 129 2.84 -0.62 -25.40
N CYS A 130 4.08 -0.17 -25.18
CA CYS A 130 5.02 0.23 -26.25
C CYS A 130 6.27 -0.63 -26.18
N SER A 131 6.16 -1.89 -26.54
CA SER A 131 7.25 -2.86 -26.46
C SER A 131 8.60 -2.26 -26.87
N GLY A 132 9.61 -2.41 -26.05
CA GLY A 132 10.97 -1.96 -26.35
C GLY A 132 11.49 -0.75 -25.61
N LEU A 133 10.70 -0.12 -24.78
CA LEU A 133 11.15 0.99 -23.97
C LEU A 133 11.69 0.46 -22.64
N ALA A 134 13.00 0.50 -22.50
CA ALA A 134 13.70 -0.08 -21.35
C ALA A 134 14.38 0.97 -20.47
N ASP A 135 13.92 2.20 -20.49
CA ASP A 135 14.59 3.30 -19.81
C ASP A 135 14.37 3.34 -18.30
N THR A 136 13.63 2.40 -17.76
CA THR A 136 13.42 2.30 -16.31
C THR A 136 14.63 1.74 -15.58
N SER A 137 15.47 0.96 -16.26
CA SER A 137 16.62 0.31 -15.62
C SER A 137 17.62 1.26 -14.97
N PRO A 138 18.05 2.37 -15.61
CA PRO A 138 18.93 3.33 -14.96
C PRO A 138 18.28 3.99 -13.75
N LYS A 139 16.97 4.23 -13.82
CA LYS A 139 16.22 4.84 -12.74
C LYS A 139 16.10 3.90 -11.53
N LEU A 140 15.88 2.62 -11.77
CA LEU A 140 15.84 1.60 -10.73
C LEU A 140 17.21 1.49 -10.04
N ALA A 141 18.30 1.48 -10.79
CA ALA A 141 19.64 1.43 -10.23
C ALA A 141 19.92 2.65 -9.36
N SER A 142 19.51 3.83 -9.78
CA SER A 142 19.65 5.07 -9.02
C SER A 142 18.88 5.02 -7.71
N LEU A 143 17.68 4.48 -7.71
CA LEU A 143 16.86 4.37 -6.52
C LEU A 143 17.40 3.33 -5.53
N ALA A 144 18.06 2.30 -6.01
CA ALA A 144 18.61 1.25 -5.16
C ALA A 144 19.85 1.69 -4.37
N GLN A 145 20.65 2.60 -4.89
CA GLN A 145 21.91 3.01 -4.26
C GLN A 145 21.79 3.58 -2.85
N PRO A 146 20.85 4.46 -2.55
CA PRO A 146 20.74 5.04 -1.21
C PRO A 146 20.40 4.03 -0.12
N ALA A 147 19.88 2.91 -0.48
CA ALA A 147 19.42 1.92 0.47
C ALA A 147 20.55 1.17 1.19
N ASN A 148 21.77 1.28 0.69
CA ASN A 148 22.95 0.59 1.24
C ASN A 148 23.60 1.32 2.40
N ARG A 149 22.94 2.27 3.00
CA ARG A 149 23.50 3.09 4.08
C ARG A 149 22.87 2.74 5.43
#